data_c30f6ccbf1f770723fcf10c1a38d82b2
#
_entry.id   c30f6ccbf1f770723fcf10c1a38d82b2
#
_cell.length_a   1.000
_cell.length_b   1.000
_cell.length_c   1.000
_cell.angle_alpha   90.00
_cell.angle_beta   90.00
_cell.angle_gamma   90.00
#
_symmetry.space_group_name_H-M   'P 1'
#
loop_
_entity.id
_entity.type
_entity.pdbx_description
1 polymer ?
#
loop_
_entity_poly.entity_id
_entity_poly.type
_entity_poly.pdbx_seq_one_letter_code
_entity_poly.pdbx_strand_id
1 'polypeptide(L)'
;MLKFLFALLFMLPILAFAQAWNPIGGKSASMANASVTNVDAWSFHHNPGAAGALTKRSIGLFYENRFLLQELQTQGIVVNQPLKKGVISVGAQVYGFELYRTYRAGIGYALPLSDRFYAGVQLNYLGVQLREPYGTKHGASAEMGLYAKLTDNWTLGVAVFNIGRMKLADFQDDRFTTLMRLGTGYSFSEQVTVVAEAEKNLDYPIRAKLGIDYQPITPFSIRAGVATEPLELTFGFGYNWKWLQIDLGSAFQYQLGWSPHFSITFSDQK
;
A
#
# COMPACT_ATOMS: atom_id res chain seq x y z
N MET A 1 8.57 46.54 -16.46
CA MET A 1 8.00 45.35 -17.14
C MET A 1 8.61 44.04 -16.70
N LEU A 2 9.92 43.93 -16.42
CA LEU A 2 10.56 42.67 -16.05
C LEU A 2 10.14 42.13 -14.66
N LYS A 3 9.74 42.98 -13.71
CA LYS A 3 9.27 42.58 -12.37
C LYS A 3 7.86 41.95 -12.32
N PHE A 4 7.03 42.22 -13.34
CA PHE A 4 5.70 41.61 -13.47
C PHE A 4 5.75 40.25 -14.14
N LEU A 5 6.79 39.93 -14.91
CA LEU A 5 6.95 38.61 -15.53
C LEU A 5 7.36 37.54 -14.51
N PHE A 6 8.10 37.93 -13.45
CA PHE A 6 8.51 37.03 -12.38
C PHE A 6 7.37 36.65 -11.42
N ALA A 7 6.38 37.52 -11.25
CA ALA A 7 5.21 37.24 -10.41
C ALA A 7 4.19 36.28 -11.07
N LEU A 8 4.19 36.22 -12.40
CA LEU A 8 3.26 35.36 -13.16
C LEU A 8 3.76 33.88 -13.21
N LEU A 9 5.05 33.64 -12.97
CA LEU A 9 5.66 32.30 -12.99
C LEU A 9 5.38 31.52 -11.69
N PHE A 10 4.89 32.18 -10.62
CA PHE A 10 4.60 31.55 -9.33
C PHE A 10 3.12 31.18 -9.13
N MET A 11 2.26 31.41 -10.13
CA MET A 11 0.84 31.02 -10.10
C MET A 11 0.50 29.84 -11.00
N LEU A 12 1.39 28.89 -11.13
CA LEU A 12 0.97 27.56 -11.61
C LEU A 12 0.25 26.89 -10.44
N PRO A 13 -1.05 26.57 -10.55
CA PRO A 13 -1.71 25.76 -9.53
C PRO A 13 -0.97 24.42 -9.52
N ILE A 14 -0.30 24.12 -8.42
CA ILE A 14 0.16 22.76 -8.12
C ILE A 14 -1.13 21.97 -7.95
N LEU A 15 -1.56 21.30 -9.01
CA LEU A 15 -2.68 20.37 -8.96
C LEU A 15 -2.20 19.18 -8.10
N ALA A 16 -2.33 19.33 -6.80
CA ALA A 16 -2.14 18.26 -5.84
C ALA A 16 -3.36 17.33 -5.96
N PHE A 17 -3.33 16.42 -6.92
CA PHE A 17 -4.29 15.32 -6.96
C PHE A 17 -3.95 14.34 -5.83
N ALA A 18 -4.54 14.58 -4.67
CA ALA A 18 -4.42 13.70 -3.51
C ALA A 18 -5.35 12.48 -3.67
N GLN A 19 -5.14 11.66 -4.69
CA GLN A 19 -5.77 10.34 -4.73
C GLN A 19 -4.92 9.36 -3.92
N ALA A 20 -5.28 9.20 -2.65
CA ALA A 20 -4.52 8.40 -1.71
C ALA A 20 -4.87 6.91 -1.78
N TRP A 21 -4.53 6.25 -2.86
CA TRP A 21 -4.55 4.79 -2.98
C TRP A 21 -3.18 4.20 -2.63
N ASN A 22 -2.65 4.57 -1.48
CA ASN A 22 -1.40 3.99 -1.00
C ASN A 22 -1.66 2.60 -0.39
N PRO A 23 -0.69 1.68 -0.52
CA PRO A 23 -0.68 0.48 0.29
C PRO A 23 -0.76 0.84 1.78
N ILE A 24 -1.44 0.02 2.56
CA ILE A 24 -1.55 0.19 4.01
C ILE A 24 -0.94 -1.00 4.74
N GLY A 25 -0.51 -0.77 5.99
CA GLY A 25 0.15 -1.76 6.83
C GLY A 25 1.43 -1.18 7.42
N GLY A 26 1.63 -1.32 8.73
CA GLY A 26 2.74 -0.66 9.43
C GLY A 26 4.12 -1.15 8.97
N LYS A 27 4.25 -2.44 8.67
CA LYS A 27 5.49 -3.00 8.11
C LYS A 27 5.85 -2.35 6.78
N SER A 28 4.92 -2.33 5.83
CA SER A 28 5.16 -1.76 4.50
C SER A 28 5.38 -0.26 4.54
N ALA A 29 4.58 0.48 5.33
CA ALA A 29 4.71 1.91 5.49
C ALA A 29 6.08 2.31 6.06
N SER A 30 6.65 1.49 6.96
CA SER A 30 8.01 1.67 7.50
C SER A 30 9.12 1.37 6.48
N MET A 31 8.79 0.78 5.32
CA MET A 31 9.71 0.45 4.24
C MET A 31 9.37 1.22 2.94
N ALA A 32 8.91 2.46 3.06
CA ALA A 32 8.50 3.34 1.95
C ALA A 32 7.43 2.71 1.04
N ASN A 33 6.61 1.81 1.56
CA ASN A 33 5.63 1.03 0.82
C ASN A 33 6.24 0.18 -0.33
N ALA A 34 7.50 -0.23 -0.22
CA ALA A 34 8.08 -1.29 -1.04
C ALA A 34 7.54 -2.63 -0.55
N SER A 35 6.41 -3.08 -1.09
CA SER A 35 5.58 -4.12 -0.48
C SER A 35 5.04 -5.18 -1.43
N VAL A 36 5.27 -5.05 -2.72
CA VAL A 36 4.70 -5.98 -3.73
C VAL A 36 5.15 -7.44 -3.57
N THR A 37 6.26 -7.67 -2.84
CA THR A 37 6.78 -9.00 -2.50
C THR A 37 6.49 -9.42 -1.05
N ASN A 38 5.86 -8.57 -0.23
CA ASN A 38 5.56 -8.91 1.15
C ASN A 38 4.44 -9.94 1.23
N VAL A 39 4.69 -11.00 2.02
CA VAL A 39 3.69 -12.02 2.36
C VAL A 39 3.32 -11.81 3.83
N ASP A 40 2.30 -11.02 4.06
CA ASP A 40 1.77 -10.70 5.39
C ASP A 40 0.26 -10.47 5.33
N ALA A 41 -0.36 -10.13 6.45
CA ALA A 41 -1.79 -9.87 6.51
C ALA A 41 -2.25 -8.78 5.54
N TRP A 42 -1.36 -7.84 5.19
CA TRP A 42 -1.65 -6.69 4.36
C TRP A 42 -1.48 -6.94 2.85
N SER A 43 -1.12 -8.18 2.45
CA SER A 43 -0.97 -8.56 1.02
C SER A 43 -2.20 -8.22 0.18
N PHE A 44 -3.41 -8.27 0.77
CA PHE A 44 -4.66 -7.79 0.12
C PHE A 44 -4.54 -6.36 -0.41
N HIS A 45 -3.83 -5.47 0.30
CA HIS A 45 -3.65 -4.07 -0.09
C HIS A 45 -2.41 -3.84 -0.94
N HIS A 46 -1.54 -4.84 -1.07
CA HIS A 46 -0.24 -4.73 -1.74
C HIS A 46 -0.18 -5.47 -3.06
N ASN A 47 -0.46 -6.76 -3.01
CA ASN A 47 -0.37 -7.70 -4.12
C ASN A 47 -1.26 -8.89 -3.83
N PRO A 48 -2.43 -9.00 -4.48
CA PRO A 48 -3.32 -10.12 -4.22
C PRO A 48 -2.67 -11.49 -4.50
N GLY A 49 -1.66 -11.57 -5.40
CA GLY A 49 -0.89 -12.81 -5.63
C GLY A 49 -0.10 -13.25 -4.40
N ALA A 50 0.50 -12.31 -3.67
CA ALA A 50 1.26 -12.60 -2.46
C ALA A 50 0.37 -13.18 -1.33
N ALA A 51 -0.91 -12.80 -1.29
CA ALA A 51 -1.87 -13.38 -0.35
C ALA A 51 -2.02 -14.91 -0.51
N GLY A 52 -1.76 -15.46 -1.71
CA GLY A 52 -1.81 -16.91 -1.96
C GLY A 52 -0.77 -17.73 -1.20
N ALA A 53 0.28 -17.08 -0.70
CA ALA A 53 1.32 -17.72 0.12
C ALA A 53 1.01 -17.68 1.63
N LEU A 54 -0.10 -17.07 2.05
CA LEU A 54 -0.51 -17.04 3.46
C LEU A 54 -0.99 -18.41 3.91
N THR A 55 -0.51 -18.84 5.07
CA THR A 55 -0.84 -20.15 5.65
C THR A 55 -1.67 -20.06 6.92
N LYS A 56 -1.83 -18.84 7.47
CA LYS A 56 -2.54 -18.60 8.73
C LYS A 56 -3.70 -17.62 8.50
N ARG A 57 -4.78 -17.81 9.24
CA ARG A 57 -5.81 -16.78 9.35
C ARG A 57 -5.21 -15.55 10.01
N SER A 58 -5.56 -14.38 9.51
CA SER A 58 -5.09 -13.12 10.08
C SER A 58 -6.14 -12.02 9.96
N ILE A 59 -6.10 -11.09 10.92
CA ILE A 59 -6.89 -9.87 10.95
C ILE A 59 -5.92 -8.74 11.26
N GLY A 60 -5.96 -7.67 10.45
CA GLY A 60 -5.13 -6.50 10.64
C GLY A 60 -5.94 -5.21 10.73
N LEU A 61 -5.50 -4.30 11.60
CA LEU A 61 -6.00 -2.93 11.73
C LEU A 61 -4.85 -1.95 11.49
N PHE A 62 -5.10 -0.90 10.73
CA PHE A 62 -4.12 0.12 10.35
C PHE A 62 -4.66 1.52 10.56
N TYR A 63 -3.78 2.41 11.00
CA TYR A 63 -4.01 3.84 11.10
C TYR A 63 -2.76 4.61 10.68
N GLU A 64 -2.95 5.67 9.89
CA GLU A 64 -1.93 6.64 9.52
C GLU A 64 -2.53 8.05 9.65
N ASN A 65 -1.75 8.99 10.17
CA ASN A 65 -2.06 10.41 10.14
C ASN A 65 -1.00 11.13 9.31
N ARG A 66 -1.30 11.39 8.02
CA ARG A 66 -0.33 12.00 7.11
C ARG A 66 -0.11 13.46 7.47
N PHE A 67 1.18 13.81 7.57
CA PHE A 67 1.66 15.16 7.89
C PHE A 67 1.08 15.75 9.18
N LEU A 68 0.63 14.88 10.11
CA LEU A 68 -0.05 15.26 11.35
C LEU A 68 -1.32 16.11 11.15
N LEU A 69 -1.94 15.99 9.96
CA LEU A 69 -3.19 16.67 9.61
C LEU A 69 -4.37 15.73 9.82
N GLN A 70 -5.36 16.16 10.60
CA GLN A 70 -6.56 15.34 10.87
C GLN A 70 -7.38 15.04 9.61
N GLU A 71 -7.27 15.90 8.60
CA GLU A 71 -7.93 15.78 7.31
C GLU A 71 -7.32 14.68 6.43
N LEU A 72 -6.09 14.24 6.72
CA LEU A 72 -5.35 13.29 5.90
C LEU A 72 -5.13 11.94 6.60
N GLN A 73 -6.15 11.49 7.33
CA GLN A 73 -6.11 10.19 8.03
C GLN A 73 -6.42 9.05 7.07
N THR A 74 -5.72 7.93 7.27
CA THR A 74 -6.02 6.65 6.63
C THR A 74 -6.33 5.62 7.70
N GLN A 75 -7.44 4.90 7.54
CA GLN A 75 -7.83 3.78 8.38
C GLN A 75 -8.04 2.55 7.49
N GLY A 76 -7.64 1.40 7.97
CA GLY A 76 -7.83 0.18 7.19
C GLY A 76 -7.97 -1.07 8.04
N ILE A 77 -8.63 -2.04 7.44
CA ILE A 77 -8.83 -3.37 7.99
C ILE A 77 -8.61 -4.42 6.93
N VAL A 78 -8.12 -5.57 7.32
CA VAL A 78 -7.99 -6.74 6.46
C VAL A 78 -8.27 -8.00 7.24
N VAL A 79 -8.88 -8.97 6.58
CA VAL A 79 -9.11 -10.33 7.09
C VAL A 79 -8.69 -11.30 6.01
N ASN A 80 -7.84 -12.25 6.36
CA ASN A 80 -7.40 -13.31 5.46
C ASN A 80 -7.80 -14.68 6.03
N GLN A 81 -8.38 -15.51 5.18
CA GLN A 81 -8.79 -16.86 5.50
C GLN A 81 -8.18 -17.84 4.51
N PRO A 82 -7.08 -18.55 4.89
CA PRO A 82 -6.60 -19.68 4.12
C PRO A 82 -7.65 -20.80 4.05
N LEU A 83 -7.79 -21.37 2.88
CA LEU A 83 -8.66 -22.49 2.55
C LEU A 83 -7.82 -23.71 2.16
N LYS A 84 -8.47 -24.85 1.88
CA LYS A 84 -7.79 -26.04 1.34
C LYS A 84 -7.07 -25.76 0.01
N LYS A 85 -7.63 -24.86 -0.82
CA LYS A 85 -7.03 -24.41 -2.06
C LYS A 85 -7.12 -22.87 -2.12
N GLY A 86 -5.98 -22.21 -1.84
CA GLY A 86 -5.87 -20.75 -1.91
C GLY A 86 -6.33 -20.02 -0.64
N VAL A 87 -6.46 -18.70 -0.77
CA VAL A 87 -6.76 -17.77 0.31
C VAL A 87 -7.85 -16.81 -0.13
N ILE A 88 -8.89 -16.65 0.69
CA ILE A 88 -9.85 -15.54 0.55
C ILE A 88 -9.38 -14.41 1.46
N SER A 89 -9.37 -13.21 0.92
CA SER A 89 -9.05 -11.98 1.65
C SER A 89 -10.19 -10.97 1.48
N VAL A 90 -10.53 -10.27 2.56
CA VAL A 90 -11.50 -9.17 2.55
C VAL A 90 -10.84 -7.99 3.25
N GLY A 91 -10.96 -6.80 2.69
CA GLY A 91 -10.39 -5.61 3.29
C GLY A 91 -11.16 -4.36 2.96
N ALA A 92 -10.95 -3.34 3.78
CA ALA A 92 -11.49 -2.02 3.57
C ALA A 92 -10.49 -0.95 4.00
N GLN A 93 -10.55 0.20 3.35
CA GLN A 93 -9.73 1.37 3.63
C GLN A 93 -10.59 2.62 3.48
N VAL A 94 -10.41 3.56 4.39
CA VAL A 94 -11.02 4.89 4.34
C VAL A 94 -9.90 5.91 4.48
N TYR A 95 -9.93 6.94 3.63
CA TYR A 95 -9.00 8.07 3.68
C TYR A 95 -9.77 9.38 3.67
N GLY A 96 -9.27 10.37 4.39
CA GLY A 96 -9.78 11.73 4.38
C GLY A 96 -10.74 12.04 5.53
N PHE A 97 -11.53 13.09 5.36
CA PHE A 97 -12.40 13.66 6.39
C PHE A 97 -13.77 14.09 5.81
N GLU A 98 -14.55 14.87 6.57
CA GLU A 98 -15.93 15.22 6.21
C GLU A 98 -16.10 15.89 4.83
N LEU A 99 -15.13 16.72 4.40
CA LEU A 99 -15.22 17.46 3.13
C LEU A 99 -14.75 16.65 1.92
N TYR A 100 -13.82 15.71 2.13
CA TYR A 100 -13.28 14.82 1.11
C TYR A 100 -12.96 13.47 1.72
N ARG A 101 -13.63 12.42 1.28
CA ARG A 101 -13.41 11.06 1.77
C ARG A 101 -13.38 10.06 0.63
N THR A 102 -12.42 9.16 0.67
CA THR A 102 -12.37 8.03 -0.26
C THR A 102 -12.57 6.73 0.49
N TYR A 103 -13.25 5.80 -0.16
CA TYR A 103 -13.53 4.47 0.36
C TYR A 103 -13.06 3.42 -0.63
N ARG A 104 -12.45 2.39 -0.10
CA ARG A 104 -12.16 1.16 -0.84
C ARG A 104 -12.58 -0.01 0.03
N ALA A 105 -13.37 -0.93 -0.52
CA ALA A 105 -13.68 -2.20 0.12
C ALA A 105 -13.68 -3.27 -0.95
N GLY A 106 -13.20 -4.46 -0.64
CA GLY A 106 -13.08 -5.49 -1.65
C GLY A 106 -12.94 -6.90 -1.10
N ILE A 107 -13.01 -7.84 -2.02
CA ILE A 107 -12.77 -9.26 -1.81
C ILE A 107 -11.74 -9.75 -2.82
N GLY A 108 -10.78 -10.53 -2.35
CA GLY A 108 -9.73 -11.14 -3.14
C GLY A 108 -9.72 -12.65 -2.99
N TYR A 109 -9.26 -13.31 -4.04
CA TYR A 109 -8.97 -14.74 -4.03
C TYR A 109 -7.62 -15.00 -4.66
N ALA A 110 -6.76 -15.73 -3.96
CA ALA A 110 -5.43 -16.06 -4.40
C ALA A 110 -5.18 -17.57 -4.34
N LEU A 111 -4.45 -18.06 -5.33
CA LEU A 111 -4.15 -19.48 -5.52
C LEU A 111 -2.65 -19.73 -5.58
N PRO A 112 -2.13 -20.80 -4.96
CA PRO A 112 -0.86 -21.37 -5.35
C PRO A 112 -1.02 -22.07 -6.72
N LEU A 113 -0.27 -21.60 -7.71
CA LEU A 113 -0.18 -22.27 -9.03
C LEU A 113 0.85 -23.40 -9.00
N SER A 114 1.85 -23.26 -8.14
CA SER A 114 2.85 -24.27 -7.79
C SER A 114 3.43 -23.94 -6.41
N ASP A 115 4.38 -24.70 -5.94
CA ASP A 115 5.06 -24.46 -4.65
C ASP A 115 5.78 -23.10 -4.59
N ARG A 116 6.10 -22.53 -5.76
CA ARG A 116 6.86 -21.27 -5.88
C ARG A 116 6.13 -20.14 -6.56
N PHE A 117 4.98 -20.38 -7.19
CA PHE A 117 4.24 -19.38 -7.96
C PHE A 117 2.82 -19.24 -7.44
N TYR A 118 2.40 -17.99 -7.26
CA TYR A 118 1.10 -17.63 -6.72
C TYR A 118 0.47 -16.54 -7.57
N ALA A 119 -0.82 -16.63 -7.77
CA ALA A 119 -1.61 -15.63 -8.49
C ALA A 119 -2.85 -15.26 -7.67
N GLY A 120 -3.27 -14.03 -7.79
CA GLY A 120 -4.47 -13.54 -7.11
C GLY A 120 -5.21 -12.50 -7.92
N VAL A 121 -6.51 -12.46 -7.71
CA VAL A 121 -7.42 -11.46 -8.27
C VAL A 121 -8.24 -10.86 -7.14
N GLN A 122 -8.65 -9.61 -7.32
CA GLN A 122 -9.41 -8.88 -6.33
C GLN A 122 -10.39 -7.96 -7.01
N LEU A 123 -11.59 -7.87 -6.47
CA LEU A 123 -12.62 -6.93 -6.88
C LEU A 123 -12.84 -5.93 -5.75
N ASN A 124 -12.84 -4.65 -6.11
CA ASN A 124 -13.02 -3.55 -5.17
C ASN A 124 -14.20 -2.68 -5.57
N TYR A 125 -14.94 -2.29 -4.58
CA TYR A 125 -15.79 -1.12 -4.61
C TYR A 125 -14.97 0.10 -4.24
N LEU A 126 -15.08 1.16 -5.03
CA LEU A 126 -14.41 2.44 -4.85
C LEU A 126 -15.47 3.54 -4.69
N GLY A 127 -15.25 4.45 -3.75
CA GLY A 127 -16.11 5.61 -3.56
C GLY A 127 -15.28 6.86 -3.29
N VAL A 128 -15.73 7.98 -3.84
CA VAL A 128 -15.21 9.32 -3.54
C VAL A 128 -16.40 10.17 -3.13
N GLN A 129 -16.37 10.66 -1.91
CA GLN A 129 -17.37 11.56 -1.35
C GLN A 129 -16.77 12.95 -1.25
N LEU A 130 -17.46 13.90 -1.85
CA LEU A 130 -17.20 15.34 -1.75
C LEU A 130 -18.36 16.00 -1.04
N ARG A 131 -18.09 17.06 -0.27
CA ARG A 131 -19.14 17.87 0.33
C ARG A 131 -20.04 18.46 -0.75
N GLU A 132 -21.32 18.66 -0.41
CA GLU A 132 -22.27 19.34 -1.29
C GLU A 132 -21.71 20.67 -1.84
N PRO A 133 -21.98 20.97 -3.12
CA PRO A 133 -22.95 20.33 -4.03
C PRO A 133 -22.38 19.16 -4.89
N TYR A 134 -21.16 18.71 -4.68
CA TYR A 134 -20.47 17.77 -5.58
C TYR A 134 -20.90 16.29 -5.39
N GLY A 135 -21.40 15.93 -4.20
CA GLY A 135 -21.99 14.61 -3.92
C GLY A 135 -20.97 13.47 -3.86
N THR A 136 -21.45 12.26 -4.12
CA THR A 136 -20.63 11.03 -4.03
C THR A 136 -20.56 10.34 -5.39
N LYS A 137 -19.37 9.88 -5.76
CA LYS A 137 -19.11 9.04 -6.94
C LYS A 137 -18.69 7.64 -6.50
N HIS A 138 -19.15 6.65 -7.24
CA HIS A 138 -18.91 5.24 -6.95
C HIS A 138 -18.35 4.54 -8.16
N GLY A 139 -17.55 3.49 -7.93
CA GLY A 139 -16.99 2.69 -8.99
C GLY A 139 -16.61 1.29 -8.51
N ALA A 140 -16.25 0.45 -9.47
CA ALA A 140 -15.71 -0.86 -9.20
C ALA A 140 -14.40 -1.04 -9.97
N SER A 141 -13.40 -1.64 -9.34
CA SER A 141 -12.13 -1.95 -9.98
C SER A 141 -11.74 -3.40 -9.76
N ALA A 142 -10.98 -3.92 -10.71
CA ALA A 142 -10.32 -5.21 -10.58
C ALA A 142 -8.82 -5.00 -10.37
N GLU A 143 -8.24 -5.85 -9.53
CA GLU A 143 -6.80 -5.97 -9.34
C GLU A 143 -6.36 -7.38 -9.67
N MET A 144 -5.11 -7.52 -10.08
CA MET A 144 -4.45 -8.80 -10.17
C MET A 144 -3.00 -8.68 -9.72
N GLY A 145 -2.49 -9.81 -9.23
CA GLY A 145 -1.12 -9.88 -8.78
C GLY A 145 -0.52 -11.26 -8.97
N LEU A 146 0.78 -11.27 -9.13
CA LEU A 146 1.61 -12.45 -9.19
C LEU A 146 2.71 -12.34 -8.13
N TYR A 147 3.02 -13.44 -7.51
CA TYR A 147 4.13 -13.57 -6.56
C TYR A 147 4.89 -14.84 -6.84
N ALA A 148 6.21 -14.75 -6.86
CA ALA A 148 7.09 -15.88 -7.13
C ALA A 148 8.23 -15.96 -6.11
N LYS A 149 8.52 -17.16 -5.63
CA LYS A 149 9.74 -17.50 -4.90
C LYS A 149 10.75 -18.05 -5.91
N LEU A 150 11.66 -17.21 -6.39
CA LEU A 150 12.68 -17.65 -7.37
C LEU A 150 13.64 -18.63 -6.74
N THR A 151 14.05 -18.34 -5.50
CA THR A 151 14.78 -19.21 -4.60
C THR A 151 14.16 -19.11 -3.20
N ASP A 152 14.74 -19.77 -2.19
CA ASP A 152 14.28 -19.64 -0.81
C ASP A 152 14.52 -18.23 -0.25
N ASN A 153 15.52 -17.50 -0.79
CA ASN A 153 15.91 -16.18 -0.33
C ASN A 153 15.51 -15.06 -1.31
N TRP A 154 15.07 -15.39 -2.52
CA TRP A 154 14.79 -14.39 -3.57
C TRP A 154 13.35 -14.48 -4.04
N THR A 155 12.64 -13.36 -3.96
CA THR A 155 11.23 -13.25 -4.33
C THR A 155 11.01 -12.17 -5.40
N LEU A 156 9.98 -12.33 -6.20
CA LEU A 156 9.53 -11.38 -7.22
C LEU A 156 8.03 -11.15 -7.07
N GLY A 157 7.58 -9.92 -7.26
CA GLY A 157 6.17 -9.57 -7.19
C GLY A 157 5.77 -8.61 -8.31
N VAL A 158 4.59 -8.80 -8.86
CA VAL A 158 3.94 -7.90 -9.82
C VAL A 158 2.50 -7.71 -9.39
N ALA A 159 2.01 -6.48 -9.41
CA ALA A 159 0.61 -6.18 -9.15
C ALA A 159 0.11 -5.03 -10.02
N VAL A 160 -1.15 -5.11 -10.43
CA VAL A 160 -1.85 -4.05 -11.17
C VAL A 160 -3.16 -3.76 -10.48
N PHE A 161 -3.33 -2.51 -10.06
CA PHE A 161 -4.55 -1.96 -9.49
C PHE A 161 -5.34 -1.23 -10.56
N ASN A 162 -6.68 -1.36 -10.51
CA ASN A 162 -7.64 -0.72 -11.41
C ASN A 162 -7.34 -1.00 -12.90
N ILE A 163 -7.27 -2.27 -13.26
CA ILE A 163 -6.97 -2.74 -14.63
C ILE A 163 -7.94 -2.16 -15.66
N GLY A 164 -9.22 -1.99 -15.30
CA GLY A 164 -10.26 -1.45 -16.15
C GLY A 164 -10.22 0.06 -16.33
N ARG A 165 -9.29 0.77 -15.69
CA ARG A 165 -9.18 2.24 -15.73
C ARG A 165 -10.54 2.93 -15.47
N MET A 166 -11.22 2.52 -14.41
CA MET A 166 -12.56 2.99 -14.03
C MET A 166 -12.65 4.51 -14.07
N LYS A 167 -13.66 5.04 -14.79
CA LYS A 167 -13.97 6.47 -14.82
C LYS A 167 -14.56 6.95 -13.50
N LEU A 168 -14.11 8.09 -13.04
CA LEU A 168 -14.66 8.81 -11.89
C LEU A 168 -15.70 9.85 -12.33
N ALA A 169 -15.40 10.59 -13.40
CA ALA A 169 -16.30 11.58 -14.00
C ALA A 169 -16.07 11.64 -15.51
N ASP A 170 -17.11 12.12 -16.25
CA ASP A 170 -16.99 12.34 -17.69
C ASP A 170 -16.22 13.62 -18.01
N PHE A 171 -16.20 14.57 -17.08
CA PHE A 171 -15.47 15.82 -17.23
C PHE A 171 -13.96 15.57 -17.20
N GLN A 172 -13.27 15.98 -18.26
CA GLN A 172 -11.82 15.79 -18.46
C GLN A 172 -11.34 14.31 -18.42
N ASP A 173 -12.24 13.35 -18.65
CA ASP A 173 -11.94 11.88 -18.58
C ASP A 173 -11.29 11.49 -17.24
N ASP A 174 -11.74 12.11 -16.13
CA ASP A 174 -11.20 11.84 -14.79
C ASP A 174 -11.40 10.37 -14.41
N ARG A 175 -10.33 9.74 -13.95
CA ARG A 175 -10.30 8.29 -13.67
C ARG A 175 -9.74 8.01 -12.30
N PHE A 176 -10.19 6.91 -11.71
CA PHE A 176 -9.50 6.35 -10.55
C PHE A 176 -8.07 5.95 -10.93
N THR A 177 -7.15 6.21 -10.02
CA THR A 177 -5.74 5.89 -10.18
C THR A 177 -5.53 4.45 -10.65
N THR A 178 -4.69 4.26 -11.67
CA THR A 178 -4.21 2.94 -12.10
C THR A 178 -2.74 2.82 -11.74
N LEU A 179 -2.41 1.82 -10.94
CA LEU A 179 -1.06 1.57 -10.46
C LEU A 179 -0.53 0.24 -10.99
N MET A 180 0.72 0.25 -11.45
CA MET A 180 1.48 -0.94 -11.79
C MET A 180 2.68 -1.02 -10.87
N ARG A 181 2.94 -2.17 -10.29
CA ARG A 181 4.05 -2.42 -9.37
C ARG A 181 4.84 -3.62 -9.81
N LEU A 182 6.15 -3.47 -9.77
CA LEU A 182 7.12 -4.54 -9.98
C LEU A 182 8.17 -4.42 -8.90
N GLY A 183 8.47 -5.50 -8.21
CA GLY A 183 9.47 -5.46 -7.16
C GLY A 183 10.09 -6.80 -6.87
N THR A 184 11.18 -6.75 -6.15
CA THR A 184 11.95 -7.92 -5.73
C THR A 184 12.32 -7.80 -4.26
N GLY A 185 12.37 -8.93 -3.57
CA GLY A 185 12.82 -9.05 -2.19
C GLY A 185 13.95 -10.06 -2.09
N TYR A 186 15.00 -9.73 -1.36
CA TYR A 186 16.13 -10.62 -1.12
C TYR A 186 16.45 -10.68 0.37
N SER A 187 16.43 -11.89 0.92
CA SER A 187 16.82 -12.18 2.31
C SER A 187 18.30 -12.57 2.35
N PHE A 188 19.15 -11.64 2.79
CA PHE A 188 20.59 -11.86 2.93
C PHE A 188 20.91 -12.85 4.06
N SER A 189 20.05 -12.87 5.07
CA SER A 189 20.09 -13.78 6.20
C SER A 189 18.67 -13.92 6.79
N GLU A 190 18.50 -14.74 7.82
CA GLU A 190 17.25 -14.81 8.59
C GLU A 190 16.87 -13.46 9.25
N GLN A 191 17.86 -12.57 9.43
CA GLN A 191 17.70 -11.31 10.11
C GLN A 191 17.51 -10.11 9.16
N VAL A 192 17.99 -10.18 7.91
CA VAL A 192 18.04 -9.03 7.02
C VAL A 192 17.35 -9.34 5.70
N THR A 193 16.29 -8.61 5.42
CA THR A 193 15.60 -8.63 4.12
C THR A 193 15.62 -7.23 3.52
N VAL A 194 15.95 -7.14 2.24
CA VAL A 194 15.89 -5.91 1.45
C VAL A 194 14.86 -6.09 0.36
N VAL A 195 14.03 -5.07 0.15
CA VAL A 195 13.00 -5.03 -0.89
C VAL A 195 13.20 -3.81 -1.77
N ALA A 196 13.08 -3.99 -3.07
CA ALA A 196 13.11 -2.92 -4.06
C ALA A 196 11.86 -3.00 -4.93
N GLU A 197 11.24 -1.85 -5.21
CA GLU A 197 10.00 -1.78 -5.98
C GLU A 197 10.01 -0.58 -6.90
N ALA A 198 9.54 -0.76 -8.13
CA ALA A 198 9.17 0.30 -9.06
C ALA A 198 7.64 0.36 -9.13
N GLU A 199 7.08 1.52 -8.87
CA GLU A 199 5.65 1.82 -8.98
C GLU A 199 5.42 2.82 -10.11
N LYS A 200 4.52 2.51 -11.02
CA LYS A 200 4.05 3.41 -12.08
C LYS A 200 2.57 3.70 -11.85
N ASN A 201 2.26 4.92 -11.45
CA ASN A 201 0.98 5.53 -11.68
C ASN A 201 0.95 6.03 -13.13
N LEU A 202 -0.13 5.79 -13.88
CA LEU A 202 -0.19 6.18 -15.29
C LEU A 202 -0.01 7.69 -15.49
N ASP A 203 -0.45 8.50 -14.53
CA ASP A 203 -0.48 9.96 -14.61
C ASP A 203 0.79 10.63 -14.05
N TYR A 204 1.71 9.86 -13.42
CA TYR A 204 2.88 10.38 -12.73
C TYR A 204 4.18 9.67 -13.17
N PRO A 205 5.35 10.26 -12.90
CA PRO A 205 6.64 9.59 -13.08
C PRO A 205 6.72 8.26 -12.31
N ILE A 206 7.67 7.41 -12.72
CA ILE A 206 7.97 6.16 -11.99
C ILE A 206 8.53 6.52 -10.62
N ARG A 207 7.95 5.90 -9.58
CA ARG A 207 8.42 5.99 -8.21
C ARG A 207 9.26 4.75 -7.88
N ALA A 208 10.53 4.93 -7.58
CA ALA A 208 11.39 3.87 -7.08
C ALA A 208 11.35 3.84 -5.55
N LYS A 209 11.31 2.65 -4.97
CA LYS A 209 11.22 2.42 -3.54
C LYS A 209 12.24 1.37 -3.11
N LEU A 210 12.86 1.59 -1.98
CA LEU A 210 13.78 0.65 -1.34
C LEU A 210 13.43 0.56 0.13
N GLY A 211 13.35 -0.66 0.66
CA GLY A 211 13.07 -0.93 2.06
C GLY A 211 14.02 -1.98 2.64
N ILE A 212 14.33 -1.85 3.90
CA ILE A 212 15.09 -2.83 4.67
C ILE A 212 14.28 -3.23 5.92
N ASP A 213 14.21 -4.53 6.19
CA ASP A 213 13.67 -5.11 7.42
C ASP A 213 14.81 -5.84 8.12
N TYR A 214 15.21 -5.34 9.28
CA TYR A 214 16.27 -5.91 10.12
C TYR A 214 15.68 -6.43 11.43
N GLN A 215 15.84 -7.72 11.69
CA GLN A 215 15.37 -8.39 12.88
C GLN A 215 16.57 -8.87 13.73
N PRO A 216 17.16 -7.97 14.56
CA PRO A 216 18.36 -8.29 15.35
C PRO A 216 18.15 -9.47 16.30
N ILE A 217 16.98 -9.53 16.89
CA ILE A 217 16.54 -10.59 17.80
C ILE A 217 15.04 -10.78 17.67
N THR A 218 14.56 -12.00 17.77
CA THR A 218 13.12 -12.25 17.95
C THR A 218 12.70 -11.77 19.35
N PRO A 219 11.64 -10.96 19.49
CA PRO A 219 10.58 -10.63 18.51
C PRO A 219 10.70 -9.25 17.81
N PHE A 220 11.82 -8.55 17.88
CA PHE A 220 11.95 -7.15 17.45
C PHE A 220 12.45 -7.02 16.02
N SER A 221 11.85 -6.06 15.28
CA SER A 221 12.29 -5.64 13.96
C SER A 221 12.52 -4.12 13.91
N ILE A 222 13.53 -3.70 13.17
CA ILE A 222 13.83 -2.31 12.84
C ILE A 222 13.74 -2.19 11.32
N ARG A 223 13.05 -1.17 10.84
CA ARG A 223 12.80 -0.98 9.41
C ARG A 223 13.13 0.43 8.99
N ALA A 224 13.62 0.54 7.77
CA ALA A 224 13.84 1.82 7.11
C ALA A 224 13.50 1.71 5.63
N GLY A 225 13.18 2.83 5.01
CA GLY A 225 12.91 2.87 3.59
C GLY A 225 13.10 4.25 2.98
N VAL A 226 13.22 4.27 1.67
CA VAL A 226 13.30 5.48 0.87
C VAL A 226 12.48 5.31 -0.40
N ALA A 227 11.75 6.35 -0.78
CA ALA A 227 11.07 6.44 -2.07
C ALA A 227 11.42 7.74 -2.77
N THR A 228 11.40 7.70 -4.10
CA THR A 228 11.52 8.90 -4.96
C THR A 228 10.11 9.42 -5.31
N GLU A 229 10.02 10.61 -5.88
CA GLU A 229 8.81 11.20 -6.52
C GLU A 229 7.51 11.12 -5.67
N PRO A 230 7.41 11.89 -4.57
CA PRO A 230 8.42 12.77 -3.96
C PRO A 230 9.42 11.97 -3.11
N LEU A 231 10.55 12.59 -2.77
CA LEU A 231 11.51 11.99 -1.85
C LEU A 231 10.85 11.81 -0.47
N GLU A 232 10.79 10.58 -0.02
CA GLU A 232 10.22 10.19 1.26
C GLU A 232 11.17 9.23 1.98
N LEU A 233 11.44 9.52 3.23
CA LEU A 233 12.20 8.64 4.13
C LEU A 233 11.24 8.02 5.12
N THR A 234 11.40 6.73 5.40
CA THR A 234 10.56 6.04 6.37
C THR A 234 11.40 5.25 7.36
N PHE A 235 10.87 5.09 8.55
CA PHE A 235 11.44 4.21 9.57
C PHE A 235 10.33 3.64 10.43
N GLY A 236 10.62 2.54 11.09
CA GLY A 236 9.67 1.94 12.02
C GLY A 236 10.23 0.77 12.79
N PHE A 237 9.43 0.34 13.75
CA PHE A 237 9.70 -0.76 14.64
C PHE A 237 8.57 -1.78 14.57
N GLY A 238 8.92 -3.05 14.62
CA GLY A 238 7.99 -4.17 14.71
C GLY A 238 8.22 -4.99 15.97
N TYR A 239 7.13 -5.46 16.54
CA TYR A 239 7.14 -6.41 17.64
C TYR A 239 6.23 -7.60 17.31
N ASN A 240 6.82 -8.80 17.18
CA ASN A 240 6.12 -10.02 16.83
C ASN A 240 6.06 -10.97 18.04
N TRP A 241 4.88 -11.13 18.64
CA TRP A 241 4.71 -12.02 19.78
C TRP A 241 3.60 -13.02 19.52
N LYS A 242 4.02 -14.28 19.25
CA LYS A 242 3.11 -15.40 19.01
C LYS A 242 2.04 -15.08 17.95
N TRP A 243 0.84 -14.71 18.39
CA TRP A 243 -0.34 -14.40 17.59
C TRP A 243 -0.51 -12.91 17.29
N LEU A 244 0.32 -12.07 17.88
CA LEU A 244 0.23 -10.60 17.82
C LEU A 244 1.45 -10.02 17.12
N GLN A 245 1.23 -9.14 16.14
CA GLN A 245 2.24 -8.26 15.57
C GLN A 245 1.80 -6.82 15.74
N ILE A 246 2.70 -5.98 16.22
CA ILE A 246 2.52 -4.54 16.35
C ILE A 246 3.61 -3.86 15.54
N ASP A 247 3.23 -2.95 14.68
CA ASP A 247 4.17 -2.14 13.90
C ASP A 247 3.87 -0.65 14.12
N LEU A 248 4.91 0.10 14.39
CA LEU A 248 4.90 1.54 14.62
C LEU A 248 5.95 2.19 13.75
N GLY A 249 5.66 3.31 13.16
CA GLY A 249 6.65 4.04 12.39
C GLY A 249 6.17 5.40 11.93
N SER A 250 6.98 6.04 11.12
CA SER A 250 6.64 7.31 10.49
C SER A 250 7.35 7.46 9.14
N ALA A 251 6.68 8.12 8.22
CA ALA A 251 7.28 8.65 7.00
C ALA A 251 7.61 10.13 7.20
N PHE A 252 8.65 10.60 6.51
CA PHE A 252 9.06 11.99 6.51
C PHE A 252 9.26 12.49 5.08
N GLN A 253 8.62 13.60 4.75
CA GLN A 253 8.82 14.35 3.53
C GLN A 253 9.28 15.77 3.88
N TYR A 254 10.33 16.23 3.22
CA TYR A 254 10.95 17.52 3.55
C TYR A 254 9.98 18.71 3.51
N GLN A 255 9.06 18.72 2.55
CA GLN A 255 8.10 19.82 2.37
C GLN A 255 6.87 19.73 3.28
N LEU A 256 6.48 18.51 3.67
CA LEU A 256 5.19 18.25 4.30
C LEU A 256 5.29 17.73 5.73
N GLY A 257 6.47 17.26 6.14
CA GLY A 257 6.74 16.81 7.51
C GLY A 257 6.46 15.32 7.76
N TRP A 258 6.07 15.00 8.97
CA TRP A 258 5.95 13.65 9.51
C TRP A 258 4.58 13.04 9.29
N SER A 259 4.55 11.73 9.01
CA SER A 259 3.34 10.93 8.83
C SER A 259 3.41 9.68 9.70
N PRO A 260 3.06 9.75 10.99
CA PRO A 260 3.06 8.60 11.87
C PRO A 260 2.02 7.56 11.42
N HIS A 261 2.38 6.29 11.55
CA HIS A 261 1.52 5.16 11.25
C HIS A 261 1.67 4.04 12.29
N PHE A 262 0.62 3.26 12.38
CA PHE A 262 0.50 2.18 13.34
C PHE A 262 -0.31 1.03 12.75
N SER A 263 0.08 -0.21 13.04
CA SER A 263 -0.77 -1.37 12.75
C SER A 263 -0.71 -2.42 13.85
N ILE A 264 -1.81 -3.13 14.00
CA ILE A 264 -1.91 -4.34 14.81
C ILE A 264 -2.40 -5.47 13.90
N THR A 265 -1.74 -6.60 13.97
CA THR A 265 -2.14 -7.81 13.24
C THR A 265 -2.24 -8.97 14.20
N PHE A 266 -3.35 -9.68 14.13
CA PHE A 266 -3.60 -10.93 14.84
C PHE A 266 -3.53 -12.09 13.84
N SER A 267 -2.80 -13.16 14.18
CA SER A 267 -2.67 -14.36 13.34
C SER A 267 -2.82 -15.61 14.19
N ASP A 268 -3.45 -16.65 13.63
CA ASP A 268 -3.58 -17.93 14.34
C ASP A 268 -2.19 -18.47 14.75
N GLN A 269 -2.13 -19.09 15.91
CA GLN A 269 -0.98 -19.93 16.30
C GLN A 269 -1.06 -21.25 15.52
N LYS A 270 0.10 -21.77 15.13
CA LYS A 270 0.20 -23.17 14.67
C LYS A 270 0.03 -24.11 15.82
#